data_d3fee293a826b3fa64e210257005a900
#
_entry.id   d3fee293a826b3fa64e210257005a900
#
_cell.length_a   1.000
_cell.length_b   1.000
_cell.length_c   1.000
_cell.angle_alpha   90.00
_cell.angle_beta   90.00
_cell.angle_gamma   90.00
#
_symmetry.space_group_name_H-M   'P 1'
#
loop_
_entity.id
_entity.type
_entity.pdbx_description
1 polymer ?
#
loop_
_entity_poly.entity_id
_entity_poly.type
_entity_poly.pdbx_seq_one_letter_code
_entity_poly.pdbx_strand_id
1 'polypeptide(L)'
;MSTYTDRIQPTNSAISTYLDNLLARKYQIPTFQRDIVWEKENVKKLWDSIYKFYPLGSILIWKTSTKLESHREIGGIELADNFSSNEYQYILDGQQRTTALLTSIYGDKIVCKNKFNPTLYVDLTIEFTDATDDASYIKRFLFWDEIDDKNGQNKGNKSKNERYEEKLIVKLEDIKNDYGNVERNLYKGGYGNFDHPYRQQLAKCKEVLDNYRMSFIELRGIEVAEVCQIFERINQAGKPLYIFDIVVAKTFRIEDKKNNIPGFYLRELINNFRKSIASSQYANVDDWTLLQMLAVVVKLSFPNAGIQNITDKYLNELKTEHIEAVWSNFKIAVVKTFDFFDNILHIKGTRLIPYRYLYLTITAYFYRNDKPDYSFLNKYFWYYSFHNADLLTNTTHLWQHIDFVNQQKANSTYSFNQFDIDKNSIRKSFYSYRGRLSRAILSLYANHKPQDWAKPHRDVLSDVYYLLTDKPNLHHIFPVNFIKQSGIASHIESDSLMNIAYLSQITNLKISDKNPLDYLKEYDDPDLETVLCSHLIPTIILEWSRTDALPEHALTIFIEERVNLLLEALRLKLDGIEFNVFDMGNRTDNIYS
;
A
#
# COMPACT_ATOMS: atom_id res chain seq x y z
N MET A 1 29.86 -23.34 -25.10
CA MET A 1 28.45 -23.25 -24.74
C MET A 1 28.28 -23.95 -23.40
N SER A 2 28.03 -23.24 -22.31
CA SER A 2 27.69 -23.92 -21.03
C SER A 2 26.36 -24.63 -21.24
N THR A 3 26.31 -25.90 -20.86
CA THR A 3 25.07 -26.68 -20.89
C THR A 3 24.08 -26.05 -19.94
N TYR A 4 22.76 -26.07 -20.25
CA TYR A 4 21.71 -25.53 -19.38
C TYR A 4 21.76 -26.05 -17.94
N THR A 5 22.35 -27.23 -17.73
CA THR A 5 22.57 -27.89 -16.43
C THR A 5 23.52 -27.14 -15.50
N ASP A 6 24.45 -26.33 -16.03
CA ASP A 6 25.46 -25.62 -15.23
C ASP A 6 24.95 -24.25 -14.74
N ARG A 7 23.77 -23.84 -15.20
CA ARG A 7 23.19 -22.51 -14.86
C ARG A 7 22.59 -22.43 -13.46
N ILE A 8 22.18 -23.58 -12.89
CA ILE A 8 21.52 -23.66 -11.58
C ILE A 8 22.28 -24.63 -10.71
N GLN A 9 22.89 -24.15 -9.63
CA GLN A 9 23.68 -24.96 -8.71
C GLN A 9 23.15 -24.83 -7.28
N PRO A 10 22.65 -25.94 -6.67
CA PRO A 10 22.32 -25.95 -5.26
C PRO A 10 23.63 -26.01 -4.45
N THR A 11 23.75 -25.12 -3.45
CA THR A 11 24.86 -25.06 -2.51
C THR A 11 24.37 -24.86 -1.10
N ASN A 12 25.26 -24.96 -0.11
CA ASN A 12 24.94 -24.65 1.27
C ASN A 12 26.14 -24.03 2.00
N SER A 13 25.84 -23.30 3.08
CA SER A 13 26.85 -22.71 3.96
C SER A 13 26.31 -22.63 5.39
N ALA A 14 27.19 -22.71 6.38
CA ALA A 14 26.79 -22.44 7.77
C ALA A 14 26.31 -20.99 7.92
N ILE A 15 25.35 -20.74 8.83
CA ILE A 15 24.82 -19.38 9.11
C ILE A 15 25.97 -18.42 9.43
N SER A 16 26.90 -18.82 10.30
CA SER A 16 28.05 -17.99 10.69
C SER A 16 28.87 -17.55 9.48
N THR A 17 29.26 -18.50 8.62
CA THR A 17 30.00 -18.21 7.39
C THR A 17 29.21 -17.33 6.41
N TYR A 18 27.91 -17.55 6.30
CA TYR A 18 27.05 -16.73 5.45
C TYR A 18 27.02 -15.28 5.93
N LEU A 19 26.84 -15.05 7.23
CA LEU A 19 26.82 -13.71 7.82
C LEU A 19 28.17 -13.00 7.71
N ASP A 20 29.27 -13.72 7.92
CA ASP A 20 30.62 -13.16 7.75
C ASP A 20 30.87 -12.74 6.29
N ASN A 21 30.39 -13.52 5.33
CA ASN A 21 30.45 -13.18 3.90
C ASN A 21 29.56 -11.99 3.54
N LEU A 22 28.42 -11.81 4.21
CA LEU A 22 27.58 -10.60 4.07
C LEU A 22 28.29 -9.36 4.58
N LEU A 23 28.85 -9.40 5.81
CA LEU A 23 29.61 -8.29 6.38
C LEU A 23 30.83 -7.93 5.52
N ALA A 24 31.50 -8.94 4.96
CA ALA A 24 32.61 -8.77 4.01
C ALA A 24 32.13 -8.35 2.60
N ARG A 25 30.82 -8.15 2.40
CA ARG A 25 30.19 -7.75 1.13
C ARG A 25 30.43 -8.70 -0.04
N LYS A 26 30.74 -9.96 0.23
CA LYS A 26 30.81 -11.01 -0.80
C LYS A 26 29.43 -11.33 -1.36
N TYR A 27 28.41 -11.38 -0.48
CA TYR A 27 27.01 -11.39 -0.89
C TYR A 27 26.46 -9.95 -0.82
N GLN A 28 25.72 -9.54 -1.84
CA GLN A 28 25.23 -8.18 -1.98
C GLN A 28 23.73 -8.18 -2.25
N ILE A 29 23.04 -7.18 -1.74
CA ILE A 29 21.62 -6.94 -2.06
C ILE A 29 21.56 -5.78 -3.03
N PRO A 30 21.05 -5.97 -4.26
CA PRO A 30 20.92 -4.89 -5.23
C PRO A 30 19.97 -3.80 -4.72
N THR A 31 20.25 -2.53 -5.05
CA THR A 31 19.45 -1.37 -4.59
C THR A 31 18.03 -1.31 -5.15
N PHE A 32 17.72 -2.08 -6.18
CA PHE A 32 16.36 -2.20 -6.70
C PHE A 32 15.42 -3.06 -5.81
N GLN A 33 15.96 -3.79 -4.84
CA GLN A 33 15.16 -4.54 -3.87
C GLN A 33 14.72 -3.62 -2.73
N ARG A 34 13.55 -3.93 -2.13
CA ARG A 34 12.99 -3.11 -1.05
C ARG A 34 13.69 -3.37 0.27
N ASP A 35 13.90 -2.31 1.04
CA ASP A 35 14.20 -2.45 2.47
C ASP A 35 12.94 -2.93 3.20
N ILE A 36 12.90 -4.21 3.51
CA ILE A 36 11.79 -4.81 4.27
C ILE A 36 12.34 -5.27 5.60
N VAL A 37 11.82 -4.69 6.67
CA VAL A 37 12.08 -5.13 8.04
C VAL A 37 10.95 -6.09 8.46
N TRP A 38 11.33 -7.27 8.92
CA TRP A 38 10.38 -8.22 9.47
C TRP A 38 9.85 -7.76 10.83
N GLU A 39 8.59 -8.08 11.11
CA GLU A 39 8.01 -7.94 12.43
C GLU A 39 8.68 -8.91 13.42
N LYS A 40 8.72 -8.53 14.70
CA LYS A 40 9.35 -9.30 15.78
C LYS A 40 8.96 -10.78 15.79
N GLU A 41 7.68 -11.07 15.62
CA GLU A 41 7.17 -12.43 15.64
C GLU A 41 7.75 -13.28 14.50
N ASN A 42 7.87 -12.73 13.30
CA ASN A 42 8.45 -13.43 12.15
C ASN A 42 9.94 -13.74 12.38
N VAL A 43 10.68 -12.82 13.02
CA VAL A 43 12.08 -13.04 13.39
C VAL A 43 12.20 -14.16 14.43
N LYS A 44 11.34 -14.17 15.46
CA LYS A 44 11.33 -15.24 16.47
C LYS A 44 10.98 -16.60 15.85
N LYS A 45 10.00 -16.67 14.96
CA LYS A 45 9.64 -17.90 14.23
C LYS A 45 10.78 -18.39 13.35
N LEU A 46 11.51 -17.48 12.69
CA LEU A 46 12.70 -17.84 11.92
C LEU A 46 13.74 -18.55 12.79
N TRP A 47 14.07 -17.96 13.95
CA TRP A 47 15.05 -18.53 14.87
C TRP A 47 14.57 -19.81 15.54
N ASP A 48 13.28 -19.95 15.81
CA ASP A 48 12.70 -21.22 16.26
C ASP A 48 12.87 -22.33 15.22
N SER A 49 12.61 -22.02 13.94
CA SER A 49 12.82 -22.98 12.85
C SER A 49 14.29 -23.38 12.71
N ILE A 50 15.21 -22.42 12.87
CA ILE A 50 16.67 -22.70 12.84
C ILE A 50 17.06 -23.59 14.02
N TYR A 51 16.54 -23.25 15.21
CA TYR A 51 16.82 -23.99 16.43
C TYR A 51 16.34 -25.44 16.37
N LYS A 52 15.22 -25.68 15.67
CA LYS A 52 14.65 -27.02 15.42
C LYS A 52 15.25 -27.72 14.20
N PHE A 53 16.25 -27.12 13.54
CA PHE A 53 16.80 -27.58 12.26
C PHE A 53 15.75 -27.76 11.15
N TYR A 54 14.68 -26.98 11.18
CA TYR A 54 13.68 -26.98 10.10
C TYR A 54 14.19 -26.25 8.86
N PRO A 55 13.82 -26.69 7.65
CA PRO A 55 14.24 -26.02 6.43
C PRO A 55 13.59 -24.64 6.28
N LEU A 56 14.40 -23.63 6.00
CA LEU A 56 13.94 -22.23 5.82
C LEU A 56 13.62 -21.87 4.37
N GLY A 57 13.70 -22.84 3.45
CA GLY A 57 13.73 -22.56 2.02
C GLY A 57 15.10 -22.05 1.56
N SER A 58 15.29 -21.96 0.24
CA SER A 58 16.57 -21.55 -0.35
C SER A 58 16.67 -20.04 -0.51
N ILE A 59 17.91 -19.52 -0.43
CA ILE A 59 18.26 -18.15 -0.84
C ILE A 59 18.72 -18.22 -2.30
N LEU A 60 18.16 -17.36 -3.16
CA LEU A 60 18.54 -17.30 -4.56
C LEU A 60 19.68 -16.30 -4.74
N ILE A 61 20.80 -16.77 -5.29
CA ILE A 61 22.00 -15.96 -5.54
C ILE A 61 22.29 -15.94 -7.03
N TRP A 62 22.45 -14.75 -7.59
CA TRP A 62 22.91 -14.57 -8.95
C TRP A 62 24.40 -14.23 -8.98
N LYS A 63 25.19 -15.05 -9.64
CA LYS A 63 26.62 -14.84 -9.89
C LYS A 63 26.84 -14.28 -11.28
N THR A 64 27.46 -13.10 -11.34
CA THR A 64 27.64 -12.35 -12.60
C THR A 64 28.88 -11.48 -12.54
N SER A 65 29.46 -11.21 -13.72
CA SER A 65 30.48 -10.17 -13.88
C SER A 65 29.90 -8.76 -13.95
N THR A 66 28.59 -8.65 -14.11
CA THR A 66 27.89 -7.34 -14.17
C THR A 66 27.86 -6.71 -12.79
N LYS A 67 28.47 -5.55 -12.64
CA LYS A 67 28.43 -4.77 -11.40
C LYS A 67 27.10 -4.03 -11.31
N LEU A 68 26.28 -4.40 -10.30
CA LEU A 68 25.08 -3.66 -9.91
C LEU A 68 25.38 -2.80 -8.68
N GLU A 69 24.65 -1.70 -8.54
CA GLU A 69 24.66 -1.01 -7.27
C GLU A 69 23.97 -1.87 -6.21
N SER A 70 24.63 -1.97 -5.07
CA SER A 70 24.17 -2.74 -3.94
C SER A 70 24.12 -1.86 -2.70
N HIS A 71 23.22 -2.21 -1.78
CA HIS A 71 23.12 -1.54 -0.50
C HIS A 71 24.47 -1.57 0.23
N ARG A 72 24.88 -0.43 0.78
CA ARG A 72 26.06 -0.32 1.66
C ARG A 72 25.74 -0.69 3.09
N GLU A 73 24.48 -0.80 3.37
CA GLU A 73 23.89 -1.07 4.66
C GLU A 73 22.77 -2.10 4.51
N ILE A 74 22.69 -3.07 5.40
CA ILE A 74 21.58 -4.03 5.47
C ILE A 74 20.93 -3.92 6.84
N GLY A 75 19.66 -3.47 6.87
CA GLY A 75 18.93 -3.31 8.13
C GLY A 75 19.57 -2.34 9.12
N GLY A 76 20.34 -1.36 8.65
CA GLY A 76 21.07 -0.39 9.47
C GLY A 76 22.50 -0.82 9.83
N ILE A 77 22.95 -1.98 9.38
CA ILE A 77 24.31 -2.47 9.61
C ILE A 77 25.18 -2.14 8.41
N GLU A 78 26.20 -1.33 8.62
CA GLU A 78 27.16 -0.99 7.57
C GLU A 78 27.97 -2.20 7.14
N LEU A 79 28.18 -2.35 5.83
CA LEU A 79 28.97 -3.39 5.22
C LEU A 79 30.35 -2.84 4.83
N ALA A 80 31.34 -3.73 4.64
CA ALA A 80 32.68 -3.33 4.22
C ALA A 80 32.70 -2.50 2.93
N ASP A 81 33.46 -1.42 2.90
CA ASP A 81 33.46 -0.44 1.80
C ASP A 81 34.11 -0.94 0.50
N ASN A 82 35.10 -1.81 0.59
CA ASN A 82 35.95 -2.19 -0.53
C ASN A 82 35.77 -3.67 -0.90
N PHE A 83 34.74 -3.95 -1.69
CA PHE A 83 34.66 -5.25 -2.38
C PHE A 83 34.98 -5.06 -3.86
N SER A 84 36.15 -5.55 -4.27
CA SER A 84 36.54 -5.64 -5.67
C SER A 84 36.61 -7.12 -6.07
N SER A 85 35.82 -7.53 -7.02
CA SER A 85 35.80 -8.89 -7.53
C SER A 85 35.51 -8.88 -9.02
N ASN A 86 36.01 -9.89 -9.72
CA ASN A 86 35.65 -10.14 -11.11
C ASN A 86 34.26 -10.81 -11.23
N GLU A 87 33.72 -11.32 -10.12
CA GLU A 87 32.40 -11.93 -10.06
C GLU A 87 31.66 -11.41 -8.81
N TYR A 88 30.46 -10.91 -9.01
CA TYR A 88 29.56 -10.43 -7.97
C TYR A 88 28.50 -11.47 -7.64
N GLN A 89 28.06 -11.53 -6.38
CA GLN A 89 27.04 -12.46 -5.90
C GLN A 89 25.87 -11.68 -5.32
N TYR A 90 24.79 -11.58 -6.08
CA TYR A 90 23.61 -10.82 -5.70
C TYR A 90 22.53 -11.72 -5.13
N ILE A 91 22.01 -11.37 -3.96
CA ILE A 91 20.85 -12.02 -3.36
C ILE A 91 19.61 -11.50 -4.09
N LEU A 92 18.95 -12.41 -4.82
CA LEU A 92 17.72 -12.09 -5.55
C LEU A 92 16.47 -12.43 -4.74
N ASP A 93 16.48 -13.54 -4.00
CA ASP A 93 15.41 -13.92 -3.06
C ASP A 93 16.01 -14.30 -1.71
N GLY A 94 15.22 -14.12 -0.64
CA GLY A 94 15.64 -14.35 0.74
C GLY A 94 16.21 -13.12 1.44
N GLN A 95 16.08 -11.92 0.86
CA GLN A 95 16.56 -10.68 1.48
C GLN A 95 16.00 -10.47 2.89
N GLN A 96 14.70 -10.68 3.10
CA GLN A 96 14.06 -10.52 4.42
C GLN A 96 14.68 -11.45 5.46
N ARG A 97 14.90 -12.73 5.10
CA ARG A 97 15.57 -13.72 5.95
C ARG A 97 17.00 -13.29 6.23
N THR A 98 17.72 -12.84 5.22
CA THR A 98 19.09 -12.32 5.33
C THR A 98 19.16 -11.14 6.28
N THR A 99 18.29 -10.14 6.11
CA THR A 99 18.22 -8.97 6.98
C THR A 99 17.88 -9.37 8.41
N ALA A 100 16.87 -10.22 8.61
CA ALA A 100 16.48 -10.71 9.94
C ALA A 100 17.61 -11.45 10.66
N LEU A 101 18.33 -12.33 9.96
CA LEU A 101 19.47 -13.05 10.52
C LEU A 101 20.62 -12.10 10.90
N LEU A 102 20.96 -11.18 10.00
CA LEU A 102 22.06 -10.23 10.23
C LEU A 102 21.74 -9.29 11.40
N THR A 103 20.55 -8.70 11.41
CA THR A 103 20.15 -7.75 12.47
C THR A 103 19.89 -8.42 13.80
N SER A 104 19.47 -9.68 13.84
CA SER A 104 19.32 -10.45 15.09
C SER A 104 20.63 -10.60 15.83
N ILE A 105 21.74 -10.73 15.09
CA ILE A 105 23.08 -10.92 15.68
C ILE A 105 23.77 -9.57 15.88
N TYR A 106 23.79 -8.70 14.88
CA TYR A 106 24.60 -7.49 14.87
C TYR A 106 23.81 -6.19 15.05
N GLY A 107 22.53 -6.27 15.43
CA GLY A 107 21.62 -5.13 15.52
C GLY A 107 22.00 -4.08 16.55
N ASP A 108 22.83 -4.42 17.52
CA ASP A 108 23.34 -3.48 18.54
C ASP A 108 24.14 -2.30 17.94
N LYS A 109 24.64 -2.47 16.72
CA LYS A 109 25.39 -1.47 15.96
C LYS A 109 24.49 -0.48 15.22
N ILE A 110 23.18 -0.70 15.24
CA ILE A 110 22.21 0.15 14.55
C ILE A 110 21.93 1.40 15.40
N VAL A 111 22.31 2.57 14.89
CA VAL A 111 21.90 3.85 15.45
C VAL A 111 20.42 4.06 15.11
N CYS A 112 19.57 3.92 16.13
CA CYS A 112 18.10 3.91 16.07
C CYS A 112 17.48 4.80 14.98
N LYS A 113 17.08 4.18 13.85
CA LYS A 113 16.06 4.71 12.95
C LYS A 113 14.76 3.89 13.00
N ASN A 114 14.77 2.74 13.68
CA ASN A 114 13.66 1.80 13.75
C ASN A 114 12.93 1.89 15.09
N LYS A 115 11.65 1.46 15.09
CA LYS A 115 10.78 1.47 16.27
C LYS A 115 11.25 0.58 17.42
N PHE A 116 12.23 -0.32 17.19
CA PHE A 116 12.80 -1.22 18.20
C PHE A 116 14.23 -1.63 17.82
N ASN A 117 15.05 -2.02 18.82
CA ASN A 117 16.37 -2.61 18.57
C ASN A 117 16.20 -4.07 18.10
N PRO A 118 16.68 -4.43 16.89
CA PRO A 118 16.50 -5.76 16.31
C PRO A 118 17.43 -6.84 16.85
N THR A 119 18.35 -6.51 17.76
CA THR A 119 19.22 -7.49 18.43
C THR A 119 18.39 -8.53 19.16
N LEU A 120 18.71 -9.80 18.94
CA LEU A 120 17.99 -10.89 19.55
C LEU A 120 18.79 -11.47 20.74
N TYR A 121 18.07 -11.74 21.79
CA TYR A 121 18.54 -12.37 23.02
C TYR A 121 17.91 -13.74 23.18
N VAL A 122 18.62 -14.64 23.82
CA VAL A 122 18.14 -15.99 24.18
C VAL A 122 18.04 -16.09 25.70
N ASP A 123 16.88 -16.48 26.18
CA ASP A 123 16.65 -16.81 27.59
C ASP A 123 16.98 -18.31 27.82
N LEU A 124 18.10 -18.57 28.42
CA LEU A 124 18.61 -19.92 28.67
C LEU A 124 17.80 -20.69 29.72
N THR A 125 16.88 -20.02 30.43
CA THR A 125 15.99 -20.64 31.42
C THR A 125 14.75 -21.29 30.80
N ILE A 126 14.49 -21.00 29.51
CA ILE A 126 13.33 -21.56 28.78
C ILE A 126 13.78 -22.84 28.09
N GLU A 127 13.27 -23.96 28.57
CA GLU A 127 13.58 -25.27 28.01
C GLU A 127 13.07 -25.41 26.57
N PHE A 128 13.79 -26.18 25.78
CA PHE A 128 13.37 -26.57 24.45
C PHE A 128 12.43 -27.77 24.55
N THR A 129 11.32 -27.74 23.85
CA THR A 129 10.42 -28.88 23.68
C THR A 129 10.25 -29.19 22.20
N ASP A 130 10.25 -30.48 21.85
CA ASP A 130 10.00 -30.96 20.49
C ASP A 130 8.50 -30.97 20.14
N ALA A 131 7.64 -30.44 21.01
CA ALA A 131 6.21 -30.38 20.78
C ALA A 131 5.88 -29.50 19.55
N THR A 132 5.02 -29.99 18.68
CA THR A 132 4.63 -29.32 17.45
C THR A 132 3.92 -27.97 17.66
N ASP A 133 3.23 -27.83 18.79
CA ASP A 133 2.48 -26.63 19.17
C ASP A 133 3.21 -25.74 20.18
N ASP A 134 4.55 -25.88 20.26
CA ASP A 134 5.35 -25.15 21.23
C ASP A 134 5.43 -23.66 20.91
N ALA A 135 4.73 -22.83 21.66
CA ALA A 135 4.84 -21.37 21.64
C ALA A 135 5.97 -20.84 22.55
N SER A 136 6.83 -21.71 23.12
CA SER A 136 7.91 -21.31 24.03
C SER A 136 8.97 -20.43 23.35
N TYR A 137 9.08 -20.52 22.02
CA TYR A 137 9.98 -19.64 21.25
C TYR A 137 9.71 -18.15 21.49
N ILE A 138 8.46 -17.74 21.74
CA ILE A 138 8.08 -16.35 22.04
C ILE A 138 8.77 -15.89 23.35
N LYS A 139 8.94 -16.82 24.32
CA LYS A 139 9.59 -16.56 25.62
C LYS A 139 11.09 -16.77 25.55
N ARG A 140 11.58 -17.66 24.68
CA ARG A 140 13.00 -18.00 24.53
C ARG A 140 13.75 -16.91 23.78
N PHE A 141 13.18 -16.40 22.67
CA PHE A 141 13.77 -15.36 21.89
C PHE A 141 13.15 -14.01 22.24
N LEU A 142 14.00 -13.06 22.70
CA LEU A 142 13.56 -11.79 23.24
C LEU A 142 14.27 -10.64 22.53
N PHE A 143 13.56 -9.52 22.40
CA PHE A 143 14.14 -8.23 22.04
C PHE A 143 14.37 -7.37 23.28
N TRP A 144 15.20 -6.34 23.18
CA TRP A 144 15.56 -5.51 24.34
C TRP A 144 14.35 -4.93 25.07
N ASP A 145 13.38 -4.39 24.35
CA ASP A 145 12.16 -3.81 24.93
C ASP A 145 11.25 -4.84 25.65
N GLU A 146 11.43 -6.13 25.38
CA GLU A 146 10.75 -7.21 26.09
C GLU A 146 11.49 -7.62 27.38
N ILE A 147 12.77 -7.26 27.51
CA ILE A 147 13.60 -7.53 28.70
C ILE A 147 13.44 -6.37 29.70
N ASP A 148 13.43 -5.13 29.23
CA ASP A 148 13.32 -3.91 30.02
C ASP A 148 11.87 -3.61 30.50
N ASP A 149 10.96 -4.56 30.34
CA ASP A 149 9.57 -4.41 30.80
C ASP A 149 9.46 -4.48 32.32
N LYS A 150 9.31 -3.29 32.95
CA LYS A 150 9.17 -3.14 34.40
C LYS A 150 7.85 -3.68 34.97
N ASN A 151 6.89 -4.07 34.13
CA ASN A 151 5.55 -4.49 34.53
C ASN A 151 5.37 -6.01 34.68
N GLY A 152 6.38 -6.81 34.38
CA GLY A 152 6.30 -8.28 34.36
C GLY A 152 6.59 -8.97 35.69
N GLN A 153 6.04 -8.54 36.83
CA GLN A 153 6.16 -9.28 38.09
C GLN A 153 5.20 -10.47 38.12
N ASN A 154 5.65 -11.64 37.69
CA ASN A 154 5.00 -12.90 38.02
C ASN A 154 5.44 -13.39 39.41
N LYS A 155 4.51 -13.57 40.35
CA LYS A 155 4.77 -14.08 41.69
C LYS A 155 5.52 -15.42 41.61
N GLY A 156 6.77 -15.46 42.05
CA GLY A 156 7.55 -16.67 42.26
C GLY A 156 8.67 -16.96 41.27
N ASN A 157 8.71 -16.31 40.11
CA ASN A 157 9.81 -16.43 39.15
C ASN A 157 10.57 -15.11 39.01
N LYS A 158 11.90 -15.20 38.81
CA LYS A 158 12.76 -14.04 38.53
C LYS A 158 12.24 -13.29 37.30
N SER A 159 12.22 -11.96 37.37
CA SER A 159 11.89 -11.10 36.23
C SER A 159 12.88 -11.29 35.07
N LYS A 160 12.51 -10.88 33.88
CA LYS A 160 13.44 -10.91 32.72
C LYS A 160 14.68 -10.03 32.98
N ASN A 161 14.52 -8.88 33.64
CA ASN A 161 15.63 -8.02 34.03
C ASN A 161 16.59 -8.71 35.00
N GLU A 162 16.10 -9.39 36.04
CA GLU A 162 16.93 -10.14 36.97
C GLU A 162 17.69 -11.27 36.25
N ARG A 163 17.04 -12.00 35.34
CA ARG A 163 17.71 -13.03 34.54
C ARG A 163 18.76 -12.45 33.60
N TYR A 164 18.52 -11.26 33.05
CA TYR A 164 19.50 -10.55 32.22
C TYR A 164 20.73 -10.14 33.05
N GLU A 165 20.53 -9.53 34.23
CA GLU A 165 21.62 -9.14 35.14
C GLU A 165 22.43 -10.38 35.61
N GLU A 166 21.77 -11.50 35.83
CA GLU A 166 22.41 -12.78 36.17
C GLU A 166 23.08 -13.47 34.96
N LYS A 167 23.07 -12.87 33.77
CA LYS A 167 23.63 -13.41 32.54
C LYS A 167 22.96 -14.70 32.05
N LEU A 168 21.70 -14.91 32.41
CA LEU A 168 20.87 -16.02 31.92
C LEU A 168 20.11 -15.66 30.63
N ILE A 169 19.93 -14.37 30.32
CA ILE A 169 19.49 -13.87 29.03
C ILE A 169 20.73 -13.31 28.33
N VAL A 170 21.09 -13.88 27.20
CA VAL A 170 22.35 -13.61 26.49
C VAL A 170 22.10 -13.19 25.04
N LYS A 171 22.94 -12.32 24.49
CA LYS A 171 22.86 -11.94 23.08
C LYS A 171 23.27 -13.11 22.18
N LEU A 172 22.61 -13.25 21.04
CA LEU A 172 23.06 -14.20 20.00
C LEU A 172 24.47 -13.85 19.49
N GLU A 173 24.82 -12.57 19.43
CA GLU A 173 26.16 -12.10 19.08
C GLU A 173 27.23 -12.66 20.04
N ASP A 174 26.99 -12.61 21.35
CA ASP A 174 27.92 -13.12 22.35
C ASP A 174 28.08 -14.63 22.25
N ILE A 175 27.00 -15.37 21.97
CA ILE A 175 27.05 -16.81 21.76
C ILE A 175 27.91 -17.14 20.51
N LYS A 176 27.80 -16.33 19.46
CA LYS A 176 28.59 -16.51 18.23
C LYS A 176 30.07 -16.17 18.45
N ASN A 177 30.36 -14.98 19.00
CA ASN A 177 31.68 -14.35 18.93
C ASN A 177 32.48 -14.49 20.24
N ASP A 178 31.82 -14.67 21.38
CA ASP A 178 32.45 -14.68 22.72
C ASP A 178 31.90 -15.79 23.63
N TYR A 179 31.69 -16.98 23.07
CA TYR A 179 31.10 -18.13 23.74
C TYR A 179 31.78 -18.47 25.08
N GLY A 180 33.13 -18.43 25.11
CA GLY A 180 33.91 -18.75 26.31
C GLY A 180 33.64 -17.80 27.48
N ASN A 181 33.34 -16.54 27.21
CA ASN A 181 32.97 -15.57 28.24
C ASN A 181 31.53 -15.82 28.76
N VAL A 182 30.63 -16.18 27.87
CA VAL A 182 29.26 -16.58 28.27
C VAL A 182 29.31 -17.80 29.19
N GLU A 183 30.07 -18.84 28.82
CA GLU A 183 30.29 -20.02 29.68
C GLU A 183 30.88 -19.66 31.04
N ARG A 184 31.90 -18.79 31.06
CA ARG A 184 32.54 -18.31 32.29
C ARG A 184 31.54 -17.59 33.20
N ASN A 185 30.63 -16.80 32.63
CA ASN A 185 29.60 -16.12 33.39
C ASN A 185 28.60 -17.09 34.01
N LEU A 186 28.19 -18.13 33.28
CA LEU A 186 27.36 -19.19 33.84
C LEU A 186 28.06 -19.94 34.96
N TYR A 187 29.37 -20.24 34.82
CA TYR A 187 30.16 -20.87 35.88
C TYR A 187 30.19 -20.01 37.14
N LYS A 188 30.46 -18.69 37.02
CA LYS A 188 30.45 -17.77 38.13
C LYS A 188 29.09 -17.60 38.80
N GLY A 189 28.01 -17.74 38.03
CA GLY A 189 26.63 -17.70 38.51
C GLY A 189 26.18 -18.98 39.25
N GLY A 190 27.06 -19.98 39.41
CA GLY A 190 26.74 -21.24 40.08
C GLY A 190 26.21 -22.35 39.16
N TYR A 191 26.17 -22.11 37.85
CA TYR A 191 25.69 -23.05 36.83
C TYR A 191 26.85 -23.79 36.14
N GLY A 192 27.90 -24.10 36.89
CA GLY A 192 29.14 -24.65 36.36
C GLY A 192 29.11 -26.13 35.96
N ASN A 193 28.08 -26.88 36.43
CA ASN A 193 27.94 -28.29 36.06
C ASN A 193 27.61 -28.41 34.55
N PHE A 194 28.32 -29.33 33.86
CA PHE A 194 28.14 -29.58 32.42
C PHE A 194 26.70 -30.04 32.09
N ASP A 195 26.07 -30.80 32.98
CA ASP A 195 24.71 -31.30 32.81
C ASP A 195 23.62 -30.26 33.23
N HIS A 196 24.02 -29.04 33.63
CA HIS A 196 23.07 -28.03 34.03
C HIS A 196 22.23 -27.60 32.82
N PRO A 197 20.88 -27.57 32.90
CA PRO A 197 19.99 -27.25 31.78
C PRO A 197 20.37 -25.96 31.02
N TYR A 198 20.77 -24.91 31.73
CA TYR A 198 21.15 -23.62 31.11
C TYR A 198 22.41 -23.73 30.25
N ARG A 199 23.40 -24.54 30.67
CA ARG A 199 24.59 -24.83 29.86
C ARG A 199 24.25 -25.67 28.64
N GLN A 200 23.37 -26.65 28.78
CA GLN A 200 22.91 -27.45 27.64
C GLN A 200 22.14 -26.58 26.62
N GLN A 201 21.31 -25.63 27.09
CA GLN A 201 20.65 -24.66 26.20
C GLN A 201 21.67 -23.76 25.49
N LEU A 202 22.69 -23.26 26.19
CA LEU A 202 23.77 -22.49 25.59
C LEU A 202 24.54 -23.30 24.55
N ALA A 203 24.91 -24.54 24.88
CA ALA A 203 25.59 -25.44 23.96
C ALA A 203 24.74 -25.73 22.70
N LYS A 204 23.43 -25.95 22.87
CA LYS A 204 22.49 -26.12 21.78
C LYS A 204 22.41 -24.90 20.87
N CYS A 205 22.35 -23.69 21.43
CA CYS A 205 22.38 -22.45 20.64
C CYS A 205 23.70 -22.33 19.83
N LYS A 206 24.82 -22.69 20.43
CA LYS A 206 26.12 -22.68 19.75
C LYS A 206 26.18 -23.71 18.63
N GLU A 207 25.74 -24.97 18.91
CA GLU A 207 25.64 -26.04 17.92
C GLU A 207 24.83 -25.58 16.70
N VAL A 208 23.69 -24.94 16.93
CA VAL A 208 22.80 -24.42 15.87
C VAL A 208 23.50 -23.36 15.03
N LEU A 209 24.15 -22.38 15.67
CA LEU A 209 24.88 -21.31 14.96
C LEU A 209 26.03 -21.85 14.10
N ASP A 210 26.71 -22.90 14.56
CA ASP A 210 27.86 -23.51 13.86
C ASP A 210 27.43 -24.48 12.76
N ASN A 211 26.37 -25.27 12.99
CA ASN A 211 26.03 -26.42 12.18
C ASN A 211 24.82 -26.26 11.27
N TYR A 212 23.92 -25.31 11.57
CA TYR A 212 22.76 -25.09 10.70
C TYR A 212 23.20 -24.64 9.31
N ARG A 213 22.78 -25.38 8.28
CA ARG A 213 23.15 -25.13 6.88
C ARG A 213 22.04 -24.37 6.16
N MET A 214 22.36 -23.16 5.75
CA MET A 214 21.52 -22.38 4.83
C MET A 214 21.63 -22.98 3.42
N SER A 215 20.49 -23.18 2.78
CA SER A 215 20.42 -23.65 1.39
C SER A 215 20.44 -22.47 0.41
N PHE A 216 21.23 -22.59 -0.64
CA PHE A 216 21.31 -21.60 -1.71
C PHE A 216 21.04 -22.24 -3.07
N ILE A 217 20.46 -21.45 -3.96
CA ILE A 217 20.39 -21.76 -5.39
C ILE A 217 21.21 -20.68 -6.11
N GLU A 218 22.32 -21.07 -6.68
CA GLU A 218 23.19 -20.17 -7.44
C GLU A 218 22.81 -20.19 -8.93
N LEU A 219 22.56 -19.00 -9.47
CA LEU A 219 22.31 -18.76 -10.89
C LEU A 219 23.60 -18.23 -11.52
N ARG A 220 24.08 -18.88 -12.59
CA ARG A 220 25.33 -18.52 -13.29
C ARG A 220 25.12 -18.39 -14.79
N GLY A 221 25.85 -17.47 -15.43
CA GLY A 221 25.79 -17.30 -16.89
C GLY A 221 24.40 -16.91 -17.40
N ILE A 222 23.65 -16.16 -16.60
CA ILE A 222 22.28 -15.69 -16.88
C ILE A 222 22.31 -14.17 -16.96
N GLU A 223 21.76 -13.64 -18.05
CA GLU A 223 21.68 -12.20 -18.28
C GLU A 223 20.63 -11.52 -17.39
N VAL A 224 20.79 -10.23 -17.11
CA VAL A 224 19.90 -9.43 -16.25
C VAL A 224 18.41 -9.60 -16.58
N ALA A 225 18.06 -9.55 -17.87
CA ALA A 225 16.68 -9.67 -18.33
C ALA A 225 16.08 -11.07 -18.03
N GLU A 226 16.88 -12.12 -18.16
CA GLU A 226 16.45 -13.50 -17.85
C GLU A 226 16.34 -13.72 -16.34
N VAL A 227 17.26 -13.13 -15.56
CA VAL A 227 17.19 -13.13 -14.10
C VAL A 227 15.90 -12.50 -13.58
N CYS A 228 15.46 -11.38 -14.16
CA CYS A 228 14.18 -10.75 -13.81
C CYS A 228 12.99 -11.70 -14.05
N GLN A 229 12.98 -12.45 -15.16
CA GLN A 229 11.93 -13.44 -15.44
C GLN A 229 11.96 -14.63 -14.48
N ILE A 230 13.16 -15.11 -14.11
CA ILE A 230 13.30 -16.18 -13.12
C ILE A 230 12.78 -15.71 -11.76
N PHE A 231 13.15 -14.51 -11.37
CA PHE A 231 12.70 -13.91 -10.12
C PHE A 231 11.18 -13.76 -10.06
N GLU A 232 10.54 -13.32 -11.15
CA GLU A 232 9.08 -13.24 -11.27
C GLU A 232 8.42 -14.61 -11.05
N ARG A 233 8.96 -15.66 -11.70
CA ARG A 233 8.40 -17.02 -11.60
C ARG A 233 8.55 -17.64 -10.21
N ILE A 234 9.68 -17.39 -9.53
CA ILE A 234 9.94 -17.93 -8.19
C ILE A 234 9.06 -17.24 -7.16
N ASN A 235 8.85 -15.93 -7.27
CA ASN A 235 8.06 -15.18 -6.32
C ASN A 235 6.54 -15.35 -6.49
N GLN A 236 6.04 -16.03 -7.51
CA GLN A 236 4.61 -16.37 -7.64
C GLN A 236 4.08 -17.24 -6.49
N ALA A 237 4.94 -17.99 -5.81
CA ALA A 237 4.58 -18.79 -4.63
C ALA A 237 4.65 -18.02 -3.29
N GLY A 238 5.18 -16.77 -3.30
CA GLY A 238 5.30 -15.88 -2.14
C GLY A 238 4.55 -14.56 -2.34
N LYS A 239 5.06 -13.45 -1.78
CA LYS A 239 4.58 -12.10 -2.17
C LYS A 239 4.96 -11.88 -3.63
N PRO A 240 4.00 -11.59 -4.52
CA PRO A 240 4.29 -11.42 -5.94
C PRO A 240 5.30 -10.28 -6.13
N LEU A 241 6.27 -10.50 -7.00
CA LEU A 241 7.10 -9.43 -7.50
C LEU A 241 6.21 -8.54 -8.37
N TYR A 242 6.14 -7.27 -8.05
CA TYR A 242 5.38 -6.35 -8.88
C TYR A 242 6.22 -5.99 -10.11
N ILE A 243 5.56 -5.81 -11.27
CA ILE A 243 6.19 -5.35 -12.50
C ILE A 243 7.06 -4.09 -12.29
N PHE A 244 6.68 -3.25 -11.34
CA PHE A 244 7.45 -2.09 -10.94
C PHE A 244 8.89 -2.46 -10.53
N ASP A 245 9.06 -3.51 -9.73
CA ASP A 245 10.39 -3.97 -9.28
C ASP A 245 11.22 -4.49 -10.45
N ILE A 246 10.57 -5.16 -11.42
CA ILE A 246 11.20 -5.63 -12.66
C ILE A 246 11.66 -4.44 -13.52
N VAL A 247 10.81 -3.45 -13.71
CA VAL A 247 11.15 -2.26 -14.49
C VAL A 247 12.28 -1.48 -13.81
N VAL A 248 12.26 -1.34 -12.48
CA VAL A 248 13.36 -0.76 -11.70
C VAL A 248 14.68 -1.50 -11.97
N ALA A 249 14.66 -2.83 -11.94
CA ALA A 249 15.86 -3.63 -12.18
C ALA A 249 16.40 -3.48 -13.62
N LYS A 250 15.52 -3.49 -14.61
CA LYS A 250 15.87 -3.39 -16.04
C LYS A 250 16.36 -2.00 -16.45
N THR A 251 15.83 -0.97 -15.83
CA THR A 251 16.18 0.42 -16.14
C THR A 251 17.36 0.93 -15.32
N PHE A 252 17.85 0.11 -14.39
CA PHE A 252 19.00 0.44 -13.57
C PHE A 252 20.27 0.62 -14.42
N ARG A 253 20.96 1.73 -14.20
CA ARG A 253 22.25 2.02 -14.83
C ARG A 253 23.21 2.62 -13.82
N ILE A 254 24.42 2.06 -13.73
CA ILE A 254 25.49 2.58 -12.92
C ILE A 254 26.08 3.82 -13.59
N GLU A 255 26.54 4.78 -12.78
CA GLU A 255 27.32 5.90 -13.26
C GLU A 255 28.61 5.40 -13.94
N ASP A 256 28.83 5.77 -15.19
CA ASP A 256 30.08 5.53 -15.90
C ASP A 256 30.84 6.88 -16.04
N LYS A 257 31.72 7.13 -15.07
CA LYS A 257 32.52 8.36 -15.04
C LYS A 257 33.48 8.50 -16.23
N LYS A 258 33.91 7.39 -16.83
CA LYS A 258 34.84 7.43 -17.99
C LYS A 258 34.15 7.96 -19.21
N ASN A 259 32.89 7.57 -19.43
CA ASN A 259 32.09 7.99 -20.58
C ASN A 259 31.12 9.13 -20.25
N ASN A 260 31.20 9.70 -19.06
CA ASN A 260 30.30 10.76 -18.56
C ASN A 260 28.80 10.38 -18.67
N ILE A 261 28.47 9.11 -18.40
CA ILE A 261 27.09 8.62 -18.40
C ILE A 261 26.59 8.60 -16.95
N PRO A 262 25.54 9.37 -16.60
CA PRO A 262 25.01 9.39 -15.24
C PRO A 262 24.35 8.07 -14.86
N GLY A 263 24.38 7.73 -13.60
CA GLY A 263 23.59 6.63 -13.05
C GLY A 263 22.09 6.89 -13.19
N PHE A 264 21.30 5.83 -13.24
CA PHE A 264 19.85 5.93 -13.29
C PHE A 264 19.19 4.97 -12.29
N TYR A 265 18.36 5.53 -11.40
CA TYR A 265 17.76 4.84 -10.27
C TYR A 265 16.27 5.18 -10.20
N LEU A 266 15.44 4.44 -10.95
CA LEU A 266 14.00 4.76 -11.10
C LEU A 266 13.28 4.80 -9.73
N ARG A 267 13.60 3.89 -8.80
CA ARG A 267 13.01 3.88 -7.46
C ARG A 267 13.31 5.16 -6.68
N GLU A 268 14.54 5.64 -6.74
CA GLU A 268 14.94 6.88 -6.08
C GLU A 268 14.25 8.09 -6.71
N LEU A 269 14.14 8.11 -8.04
CA LEU A 269 13.42 9.16 -8.75
C LEU A 269 11.97 9.25 -8.30
N ILE A 270 11.27 8.10 -8.18
CA ILE A 270 9.89 8.05 -7.71
C ILE A 270 9.79 8.44 -6.23
N ASN A 271 10.70 7.95 -5.38
CA ASN A 271 10.71 8.31 -3.96
C ASN A 271 10.98 9.82 -3.76
N ASN A 272 11.89 10.41 -4.51
CA ASN A 272 12.16 11.84 -4.45
C ASN A 272 10.98 12.66 -4.99
N PHE A 273 10.32 12.19 -6.04
CA PHE A 273 9.07 12.79 -6.52
C PHE A 273 7.99 12.76 -5.43
N ARG A 274 7.75 11.62 -4.78
CA ARG A 274 6.78 11.53 -3.68
C ARG A 274 7.10 12.46 -2.52
N LYS A 275 8.38 12.58 -2.16
CA LYS A 275 8.81 13.55 -1.13
C LYS A 275 8.49 14.99 -1.54
N SER A 276 8.63 15.33 -2.83
CA SER A 276 8.33 16.68 -3.33
C SER A 276 6.85 17.04 -3.30
N ILE A 277 5.96 16.03 -3.26
CA ILE A 277 4.50 16.19 -3.18
C ILE A 277 3.91 15.65 -1.87
N ALA A 278 4.73 15.54 -0.80
CA ALA A 278 4.31 14.89 0.45
C ALA A 278 3.10 15.56 1.14
N SER A 279 2.85 16.84 0.87
CA SER A 279 1.65 17.55 1.34
C SER A 279 0.36 17.18 0.60
N SER A 280 0.46 16.59 -0.59
CA SER A 280 -0.70 16.17 -1.39
C SER A 280 -1.29 14.87 -0.86
N GLN A 281 -2.61 14.77 -0.82
CA GLN A 281 -3.34 13.53 -0.52
C GLN A 281 -3.08 12.43 -1.58
N TYR A 282 -2.51 12.80 -2.74
CA TYR A 282 -2.15 11.90 -3.84
C TYR A 282 -0.70 11.40 -3.77
N ALA A 283 0.08 11.80 -2.77
CA ALA A 283 1.47 11.34 -2.60
C ALA A 283 1.57 9.80 -2.47
N ASN A 284 0.50 9.16 -1.97
CA ASN A 284 0.41 7.72 -1.76
C ASN A 284 -0.23 6.94 -2.93
N VAL A 285 -0.34 7.54 -4.13
CA VAL A 285 -0.75 6.78 -5.32
C VAL A 285 0.21 5.60 -5.51
N ASP A 286 -0.33 4.42 -5.84
CA ASP A 286 0.48 3.21 -5.91
C ASP A 286 1.52 3.22 -7.04
N ASP A 287 2.60 2.45 -6.87
CA ASP A 287 3.72 2.37 -7.83
C ASP A 287 3.26 1.89 -9.21
N TRP A 288 2.27 1.00 -9.24
CA TRP A 288 1.69 0.49 -10.48
C TRP A 288 1.02 1.60 -11.28
N THR A 289 0.19 2.42 -10.64
CA THR A 289 -0.49 3.55 -11.29
C THR A 289 0.52 4.56 -11.83
N LEU A 290 1.56 4.92 -11.03
CA LEU A 290 2.62 5.82 -11.49
C LEU A 290 3.40 5.24 -12.69
N LEU A 291 3.70 3.95 -12.66
CA LEU A 291 4.40 3.29 -13.77
C LEU A 291 3.56 3.28 -15.05
N GLN A 292 2.25 3.04 -14.93
CA GLN A 292 1.33 3.10 -16.07
C GLN A 292 1.21 4.51 -16.64
N MET A 293 1.12 5.54 -15.78
CA MET A 293 1.14 6.94 -16.20
C MET A 293 2.44 7.27 -16.96
N LEU A 294 3.58 6.79 -16.44
CA LEU A 294 4.88 6.97 -17.09
C LEU A 294 4.93 6.27 -18.46
N ALA A 295 4.42 5.04 -18.55
CA ALA A 295 4.37 4.28 -19.80
C ALA A 295 3.53 5.01 -20.88
N VAL A 296 2.41 5.60 -20.48
CA VAL A 296 1.58 6.42 -21.37
C VAL A 296 2.38 7.61 -21.89
N VAL A 297 3.06 8.34 -21.04
CA VAL A 297 3.87 9.51 -21.43
C VAL A 297 5.05 9.11 -22.33
N VAL A 298 5.72 7.98 -22.02
CA VAL A 298 6.77 7.43 -22.89
C VAL A 298 6.21 7.08 -24.26
N LYS A 299 5.07 6.41 -24.36
CA LYS A 299 4.42 6.08 -25.63
C LYS A 299 4.06 7.32 -26.45
N LEU A 300 3.57 8.37 -25.79
CA LEU A 300 3.24 9.63 -26.46
C LEU A 300 4.48 10.32 -27.04
N SER A 301 5.63 10.22 -26.37
CA SER A 301 6.90 10.82 -26.80
C SER A 301 7.65 9.95 -27.80
N PHE A 302 7.56 8.63 -27.64
CA PHE A 302 8.24 7.61 -28.43
C PHE A 302 7.23 6.57 -28.97
N PRO A 303 6.50 6.88 -30.06
CA PRO A 303 5.46 5.99 -30.61
C PRO A 303 5.98 4.58 -30.92
N ASN A 304 7.25 4.43 -31.21
CA ASN A 304 7.91 3.17 -31.55
C ASN A 304 8.57 2.46 -30.35
N ALA A 305 8.30 2.88 -29.11
CA ALA A 305 8.90 2.29 -27.91
C ALA A 305 8.41 0.88 -27.56
N GLY A 306 7.59 0.25 -28.40
CA GLY A 306 7.07 -1.10 -28.13
C GLY A 306 5.86 -1.15 -27.18
N ILE A 307 5.50 -0.04 -26.56
CA ILE A 307 4.41 0.06 -25.60
C ILE A 307 3.07 0.11 -26.33
N GLN A 308 2.44 -1.04 -26.54
CA GLN A 308 1.14 -1.16 -27.20
C GLN A 308 -0.04 -1.16 -26.21
N ASN A 309 0.22 -1.44 -24.94
CA ASN A 309 -0.75 -1.46 -23.87
C ASN A 309 -0.05 -1.15 -22.53
N ILE A 310 -0.78 -1.15 -21.43
CA ILE A 310 -0.27 -0.86 -20.07
C ILE A 310 -0.26 -2.10 -19.17
N THR A 311 -0.32 -3.30 -19.75
CA THR A 311 -0.14 -4.55 -19.03
C THR A 311 1.33 -4.83 -18.76
N ASP A 312 1.62 -5.73 -17.84
CA ASP A 312 2.99 -6.09 -17.41
C ASP A 312 3.94 -6.35 -18.58
N LYS A 313 3.45 -7.08 -19.60
CA LYS A 313 4.20 -7.36 -20.82
C LYS A 313 4.73 -6.09 -21.45
N TYR A 314 3.91 -5.07 -21.59
CA TYR A 314 4.27 -3.83 -22.29
C TYR A 314 4.96 -2.82 -21.38
N LEU A 315 4.68 -2.81 -20.08
CA LEU A 315 5.44 -2.04 -19.10
C LEU A 315 6.91 -2.49 -19.05
N ASN A 316 7.15 -3.76 -19.33
CA ASN A 316 8.49 -4.31 -19.46
C ASN A 316 9.28 -3.77 -20.67
N GLU A 317 8.65 -3.10 -21.62
CA GLU A 317 9.30 -2.43 -22.75
C GLU A 317 9.87 -1.04 -22.41
N LEU A 318 9.60 -0.54 -21.20
CA LEU A 318 10.19 0.71 -20.73
C LEU A 318 11.72 0.62 -20.69
N LYS A 319 12.40 1.63 -21.24
CA LYS A 319 13.85 1.74 -21.28
C LYS A 319 14.32 3.00 -20.55
N THR A 320 15.53 2.94 -20.01
CA THR A 320 16.15 4.02 -19.25
C THR A 320 16.15 5.34 -20.02
N GLU A 321 16.62 5.32 -21.27
CA GLU A 321 16.73 6.52 -22.12
C GLU A 321 15.38 7.17 -22.39
N HIS A 322 14.31 6.37 -22.56
CA HIS A 322 12.97 6.91 -22.75
C HIS A 322 12.44 7.58 -21.48
N ILE A 323 12.69 6.97 -20.32
CA ILE A 323 12.24 7.52 -19.04
C ILE A 323 12.99 8.82 -18.72
N GLU A 324 14.31 8.84 -18.88
CA GLU A 324 15.13 10.04 -18.67
C GLU A 324 14.63 11.23 -19.49
N ALA A 325 14.37 10.99 -20.78
CA ALA A 325 13.92 12.03 -21.70
C ALA A 325 12.57 12.65 -21.29
N VAL A 326 11.67 11.89 -20.71
CA VAL A 326 10.32 12.37 -20.35
C VAL A 326 10.17 12.77 -18.88
N TRP A 327 11.09 12.39 -18.00
CA TRP A 327 10.90 12.43 -16.55
C TRP A 327 10.48 13.79 -16.00
N SER A 328 11.13 14.85 -16.43
CA SER A 328 10.83 16.21 -15.96
C SER A 328 9.42 16.67 -16.33
N ASN A 329 9.02 16.46 -17.58
CA ASN A 329 7.68 16.83 -18.06
C ASN A 329 6.61 15.87 -17.52
N PHE A 330 6.95 14.59 -17.30
CA PHE A 330 6.09 13.62 -16.63
C PHE A 330 5.72 14.09 -15.24
N LYS A 331 6.68 14.48 -14.39
CA LYS A 331 6.40 15.00 -13.04
C LYS A 331 5.44 16.19 -13.08
N ILE A 332 5.65 17.13 -13.99
CA ILE A 332 4.77 18.31 -14.15
C ILE A 332 3.34 17.87 -14.50
N ALA A 333 3.19 16.94 -15.45
CA ALA A 333 1.88 16.45 -15.87
C ALA A 333 1.15 15.70 -14.72
N VAL A 334 1.88 14.90 -13.94
CA VAL A 334 1.33 14.18 -12.78
C VAL A 334 0.87 15.17 -11.71
N VAL A 335 1.68 16.19 -11.38
CA VAL A 335 1.30 17.22 -10.41
C VAL A 335 0.04 17.96 -10.87
N LYS A 336 -0.05 18.36 -12.14
CA LYS A 336 -1.26 18.99 -12.69
C LYS A 336 -2.48 18.06 -12.63
N THR A 337 -2.29 16.75 -12.82
CA THR A 337 -3.36 15.75 -12.69
C THR A 337 -3.87 15.67 -11.25
N PHE A 338 -2.96 15.62 -10.28
CA PHE A 338 -3.33 15.59 -8.86
C PHE A 338 -3.98 16.89 -8.41
N ASP A 339 -3.46 18.03 -8.85
CA ASP A 339 -4.06 19.34 -8.59
C ASP A 339 -5.46 19.47 -9.17
N PHE A 340 -5.68 18.93 -10.39
CA PHE A 340 -7.02 18.89 -10.98
C PHE A 340 -8.00 18.09 -10.12
N PHE A 341 -7.62 16.91 -9.64
CA PHE A 341 -8.49 16.13 -8.76
C PHE A 341 -8.70 16.81 -7.41
N ASP A 342 -7.63 17.33 -6.80
CA ASP A 342 -7.63 17.88 -5.46
C ASP A 342 -8.30 19.26 -5.37
N ASN A 343 -7.88 20.21 -6.21
CA ASN A 343 -8.26 21.61 -6.11
C ASN A 343 -9.39 22.00 -7.06
N ILE A 344 -9.49 21.39 -8.24
CA ILE A 344 -10.56 21.70 -9.20
C ILE A 344 -11.79 20.84 -8.94
N LEU A 345 -11.62 19.53 -8.78
CA LEU A 345 -12.73 18.63 -8.49
C LEU A 345 -13.04 18.48 -6.99
N HIS A 346 -12.17 18.98 -6.11
CA HIS A 346 -12.28 18.84 -4.65
C HIS A 346 -12.38 17.39 -4.16
N ILE A 347 -11.77 16.46 -4.89
CA ILE A 347 -11.71 15.05 -4.55
C ILE A 347 -10.43 14.79 -3.77
N LYS A 348 -10.51 14.62 -2.46
CA LYS A 348 -9.36 14.46 -1.57
C LYS A 348 -8.92 12.99 -1.50
N GLY A 349 -7.86 12.67 -2.23
CA GLY A 349 -7.16 11.41 -2.14
C GLY A 349 -7.57 10.31 -3.12
N THR A 350 -6.69 9.33 -3.24
CA THR A 350 -6.72 8.29 -4.29
C THR A 350 -7.92 7.34 -4.22
N ARG A 351 -8.53 7.19 -3.04
CA ARG A 351 -9.61 6.22 -2.79
C ARG A 351 -10.93 6.59 -3.47
N LEU A 352 -11.13 7.85 -3.81
CA LEU A 352 -12.37 8.35 -4.40
C LEU A 352 -12.35 8.37 -5.93
N ILE A 353 -11.19 8.26 -6.57
CA ILE A 353 -11.13 8.27 -8.04
C ILE A 353 -11.80 7.00 -8.59
N PRO A 354 -12.88 7.14 -9.39
CA PRO A 354 -13.69 6.00 -9.85
C PRO A 354 -12.92 4.96 -10.63
N TYR A 355 -12.06 5.41 -11.53
CA TYR A 355 -11.22 4.54 -12.36
C TYR A 355 -9.75 4.93 -12.26
N ARG A 356 -8.87 3.95 -12.17
CA ARG A 356 -7.42 4.19 -12.28
C ARG A 356 -7.04 4.83 -13.61
N TYR A 357 -7.71 4.48 -14.69
CA TYR A 357 -7.38 5.01 -16.02
C TYR A 357 -7.67 6.49 -16.19
N LEU A 358 -8.47 7.10 -15.31
CA LEU A 358 -8.58 8.57 -15.26
C LEU A 358 -7.25 9.25 -14.94
N TYR A 359 -6.40 8.63 -14.10
CA TYR A 359 -5.03 9.11 -13.90
C TYR A 359 -4.24 9.13 -15.19
N LEU A 360 -4.36 8.08 -16.00
CA LEU A 360 -3.58 7.89 -17.23
C LEU A 360 -3.99 8.87 -18.32
N THR A 361 -5.29 8.96 -18.58
CA THR A 361 -5.84 9.80 -19.64
C THR A 361 -5.68 11.29 -19.34
N ILE A 362 -5.91 11.70 -18.10
CA ILE A 362 -5.76 13.10 -17.68
C ILE A 362 -4.28 13.50 -17.60
N THR A 363 -3.38 12.60 -17.18
CA THR A 363 -1.93 12.86 -17.27
C THR A 363 -1.47 13.00 -18.72
N ALA A 364 -1.98 12.16 -19.62
CA ALA A 364 -1.70 12.27 -21.06
C ALA A 364 -2.13 13.64 -21.60
N TYR A 365 -3.30 14.11 -21.18
CA TYR A 365 -3.80 15.43 -21.55
C TYR A 365 -2.88 16.55 -21.06
N PHE A 366 -2.53 16.58 -19.77
CA PHE A 366 -1.64 17.60 -19.21
C PHE A 366 -0.21 17.53 -19.75
N TYR A 367 0.21 16.35 -20.22
CA TYR A 367 1.51 16.19 -20.87
C TYR A 367 1.56 16.84 -22.26
N ARG A 368 0.43 16.86 -22.97
CA ARG A 368 0.34 17.37 -24.35
C ARG A 368 -0.20 18.80 -24.45
N ASN A 369 -0.85 19.30 -23.38
CA ASN A 369 -1.54 20.59 -23.44
C ASN A 369 -0.99 21.56 -22.39
N ASP A 370 -0.31 22.59 -22.84
CA ASP A 370 0.21 23.65 -21.97
C ASP A 370 -0.90 24.57 -21.44
N LYS A 371 -1.99 24.72 -22.18
CA LYS A 371 -3.16 25.50 -21.82
C LYS A 371 -4.37 24.56 -21.66
N PRO A 372 -4.60 24.02 -20.47
CA PRO A 372 -5.68 23.07 -20.24
C PRO A 372 -7.05 23.72 -20.31
N ASP A 373 -8.00 23.04 -20.95
CA ASP A 373 -9.43 23.33 -20.87
C ASP A 373 -10.04 22.55 -19.70
N TYR A 374 -10.20 23.24 -18.58
CA TYR A 374 -10.77 22.63 -17.37
C TYR A 374 -12.25 22.31 -17.51
N SER A 375 -13.01 23.02 -18.38
CA SER A 375 -14.40 22.70 -18.66
C SER A 375 -14.51 21.35 -19.34
N PHE A 376 -13.70 21.11 -20.36
CA PHE A 376 -13.61 19.82 -21.03
C PHE A 376 -13.18 18.70 -20.08
N LEU A 377 -12.13 18.91 -19.27
CA LEU A 377 -11.66 17.90 -18.32
C LEU A 377 -12.71 17.57 -17.25
N ASN A 378 -13.47 18.58 -16.79
CA ASN A 378 -14.55 18.36 -15.84
C ASN A 378 -15.66 17.48 -16.45
N LYS A 379 -16.13 17.79 -17.66
CA LYS A 379 -17.10 16.97 -18.40
C LYS A 379 -16.54 15.56 -18.64
N TYR A 380 -15.30 15.44 -19.06
CA TYR A 380 -14.61 14.16 -19.28
C TYR A 380 -14.62 13.30 -18.02
N PHE A 381 -14.22 13.87 -16.88
CA PHE A 381 -14.18 13.14 -15.61
C PHE A 381 -15.56 12.59 -15.23
N TRP A 382 -16.59 13.44 -15.23
CA TRP A 382 -17.94 13.04 -14.80
C TRP A 382 -18.62 12.10 -15.80
N TYR A 383 -18.42 12.31 -17.09
CA TYR A 383 -18.93 11.42 -18.13
C TYR A 383 -18.43 9.97 -17.92
N TYR A 384 -17.11 9.80 -17.84
CA TYR A 384 -16.53 8.47 -17.65
C TYR A 384 -16.82 7.88 -16.26
N SER A 385 -17.00 8.69 -15.24
CA SER A 385 -17.32 8.23 -13.88
C SER A 385 -18.72 7.62 -13.79
N PHE A 386 -19.70 8.16 -14.51
CA PHE A 386 -21.09 7.72 -14.43
C PHE A 386 -21.58 6.91 -15.65
N HIS A 387 -20.85 6.88 -16.74
CA HIS A 387 -21.26 6.13 -17.93
C HIS A 387 -21.43 4.63 -17.63
N ASN A 388 -22.58 4.06 -17.96
CA ASN A 388 -22.95 2.69 -17.63
C ASN A 388 -22.11 1.61 -18.31
N ALA A 389 -21.55 1.88 -19.49
CA ALA A 389 -20.76 0.92 -20.29
C ALA A 389 -19.32 0.70 -19.81
N ASP A 390 -18.91 1.22 -18.64
CA ASP A 390 -17.57 1.02 -18.07
C ASP A 390 -16.41 1.25 -19.05
N LEU A 391 -16.47 2.36 -19.78
CA LEU A 391 -15.58 2.64 -20.92
C LEU A 391 -14.07 2.61 -20.59
N LEU A 392 -13.67 2.95 -19.34
CA LEU A 392 -12.27 2.99 -18.91
C LEU A 392 -11.79 1.74 -18.16
N THR A 393 -12.50 0.64 -18.21
CA THR A 393 -12.07 -0.64 -17.60
C THR A 393 -11.28 -1.51 -18.58
N ASN A 394 -11.44 -1.28 -19.89
CA ASN A 394 -10.80 -2.05 -20.94
C ASN A 394 -9.49 -1.42 -21.43
N THR A 395 -8.37 -2.12 -21.23
CA THR A 395 -7.06 -1.67 -21.68
C THR A 395 -6.93 -1.61 -23.20
N THR A 396 -7.71 -2.37 -23.94
CA THR A 396 -7.66 -2.40 -25.42
C THR A 396 -8.07 -1.06 -26.02
N HIS A 397 -9.01 -0.36 -25.39
CA HIS A 397 -9.52 0.93 -25.87
C HIS A 397 -8.81 2.14 -25.25
N LEU A 398 -7.86 1.92 -24.34
CA LEU A 398 -7.20 3.00 -23.60
C LEU A 398 -6.58 4.05 -24.55
N TRP A 399 -5.91 3.60 -25.61
CA TRP A 399 -5.24 4.53 -26.55
C TRP A 399 -6.23 5.39 -27.31
N GLN A 400 -7.39 4.86 -27.65
CA GLN A 400 -8.46 5.62 -28.29
C GLN A 400 -9.02 6.70 -27.35
N HIS A 401 -9.12 6.41 -26.04
CA HIS A 401 -9.48 7.41 -25.06
C HIS A 401 -8.38 8.46 -24.84
N ILE A 402 -7.11 8.05 -24.88
CA ILE A 402 -5.97 8.97 -24.82
C ILE A 402 -5.94 9.88 -26.05
N ASP A 403 -6.17 9.34 -27.24
CA ASP A 403 -6.24 10.12 -28.47
C ASP A 403 -7.41 11.11 -28.45
N PHE A 404 -8.58 10.67 -27.99
CA PHE A 404 -9.75 11.53 -27.80
C PHE A 404 -9.45 12.70 -26.86
N VAL A 405 -8.93 12.44 -25.67
CA VAL A 405 -8.65 13.49 -24.69
C VAL A 405 -7.58 14.47 -25.17
N ASN A 406 -6.58 14.00 -25.92
CA ASN A 406 -5.51 14.84 -26.44
C ASN A 406 -5.93 15.69 -27.65
N GLN A 407 -6.79 15.15 -28.51
CA GLN A 407 -7.22 15.85 -29.72
C GLN A 407 -8.39 16.80 -29.47
N GLN A 408 -9.15 16.59 -28.38
CA GLN A 408 -10.40 17.28 -28.07
C GLN A 408 -11.37 17.30 -29.28
N LYS A 409 -11.18 16.40 -30.23
CA LYS A 409 -12.00 16.28 -31.42
C LYS A 409 -12.95 15.14 -31.25
N ALA A 410 -14.21 15.39 -31.53
CA ALA A 410 -15.20 14.35 -31.65
C ALA A 410 -14.78 13.36 -32.72
N ASN A 411 -14.25 12.23 -32.30
CA ASN A 411 -14.19 11.05 -33.15
C ASN A 411 -15.54 10.32 -32.94
N SER A 412 -16.17 9.87 -33.99
CA SER A 412 -17.48 9.21 -33.96
C SER A 412 -17.60 8.06 -32.95
N THR A 413 -16.47 7.48 -32.55
CA THR A 413 -16.41 6.36 -31.59
C THR A 413 -16.22 6.80 -30.14
N TYR A 414 -15.62 7.95 -29.86
CA TYR A 414 -15.21 8.42 -28.52
C TYR A 414 -15.62 9.87 -28.24
N SER A 415 -16.68 10.35 -28.85
CA SER A 415 -17.34 11.61 -28.48
C SER A 415 -18.15 11.43 -27.18
N PHE A 416 -18.49 12.56 -26.55
CA PHE A 416 -19.47 12.53 -25.47
C PHE A 416 -20.87 12.27 -26.03
N ASN A 417 -21.18 11.00 -26.25
CA ASN A 417 -22.50 10.57 -26.72
C ASN A 417 -23.48 10.52 -25.57
N GLN A 418 -24.78 10.62 -25.91
CA GLN A 418 -25.84 10.34 -24.97
C GLN A 418 -25.68 8.93 -24.41
N PHE A 419 -25.95 8.74 -23.12
CA PHE A 419 -25.85 7.47 -22.42
C PHE A 419 -27.00 7.26 -21.44
N ASP A 420 -27.09 6.09 -20.86
CA ASP A 420 -28.17 5.73 -19.94
C ASP A 420 -27.66 5.56 -18.53
N ILE A 421 -28.46 5.98 -17.54
CA ILE A 421 -28.22 5.77 -16.12
C ILE A 421 -29.38 4.98 -15.51
N ASP A 422 -29.05 3.87 -14.85
CA ASP A 422 -30.04 3.12 -14.07
C ASP A 422 -30.23 3.76 -12.69
N LYS A 423 -31.40 4.35 -12.46
CA LYS A 423 -31.78 4.97 -11.19
C LYS A 423 -31.77 3.97 -10.03
N ASN A 424 -32.18 2.73 -10.29
CA ASN A 424 -32.18 1.67 -9.28
C ASN A 424 -30.76 1.30 -8.81
N SER A 425 -29.78 1.32 -9.70
CA SER A 425 -28.37 1.11 -9.33
C SER A 425 -27.83 2.21 -8.42
N ILE A 426 -28.24 3.47 -8.61
CA ILE A 426 -27.87 4.57 -7.71
C ILE A 426 -28.58 4.38 -6.36
N ARG A 427 -29.89 4.16 -6.35
CA ARG A 427 -30.71 3.94 -5.14
C ARG A 427 -30.14 2.84 -4.25
N LYS A 428 -29.74 1.69 -4.84
CA LYS A 428 -29.21 0.53 -4.16
C LYS A 428 -27.69 0.54 -3.98
N SER A 429 -27.00 1.60 -4.40
CA SER A 429 -25.56 1.70 -4.23
C SER A 429 -25.19 1.70 -2.74
N PHE A 430 -24.15 0.93 -2.39
CA PHE A 430 -23.58 0.89 -1.04
C PHE A 430 -22.08 1.19 -1.07
N TYR A 431 -21.52 1.49 0.08
CA TYR A 431 -20.09 1.78 0.16
C TYR A 431 -19.25 0.58 -0.28
N SER A 432 -18.45 0.80 -1.32
CA SER A 432 -17.49 -0.16 -1.82
C SER A 432 -16.22 0.55 -2.26
N TYR A 433 -15.12 0.28 -1.58
CA TYR A 433 -13.81 0.86 -1.92
C TYR A 433 -13.28 0.42 -3.31
N ARG A 434 -13.86 -0.64 -3.90
CA ARG A 434 -13.55 -1.13 -5.26
C ARG A 434 -14.63 -0.78 -6.27
N GLY A 435 -15.82 -0.42 -5.81
CA GLY A 435 -16.95 -0.13 -6.68
C GLY A 435 -16.80 1.20 -7.41
N ARG A 436 -16.88 1.20 -8.74
CA ARG A 436 -16.83 2.42 -9.56
C ARG A 436 -17.93 3.40 -9.19
N LEU A 437 -19.18 2.94 -9.25
CA LEU A 437 -20.35 3.78 -8.98
C LEU A 437 -20.31 4.36 -7.56
N SER A 438 -19.92 3.55 -6.57
CA SER A 438 -19.73 4.00 -5.20
C SER A 438 -18.74 5.17 -5.12
N ARG A 439 -17.57 5.04 -5.76
CA ARG A 439 -16.57 6.12 -5.79
C ARG A 439 -17.06 7.33 -6.57
N ALA A 440 -17.78 7.14 -7.68
CA ALA A 440 -18.33 8.24 -8.46
C ALA A 440 -19.33 9.07 -7.65
N ILE A 441 -20.24 8.41 -6.92
CA ILE A 441 -21.21 9.07 -6.03
C ILE A 441 -20.49 9.84 -4.92
N LEU A 442 -19.55 9.17 -4.22
CA LEU A 442 -18.78 9.80 -3.14
C LEU A 442 -17.92 10.96 -3.64
N SER A 443 -17.39 10.87 -4.86
CA SER A 443 -16.66 11.97 -5.50
C SER A 443 -17.56 13.13 -5.83
N LEU A 444 -18.79 12.88 -6.24
CA LEU A 444 -19.77 13.95 -6.50
C LEU A 444 -20.15 14.66 -5.19
N TYR A 445 -20.37 13.92 -4.11
CA TYR A 445 -20.58 14.52 -2.79
C TYR A 445 -19.37 15.37 -2.36
N ALA A 446 -18.15 14.86 -2.51
CA ALA A 446 -16.93 15.62 -2.20
C ALA A 446 -16.80 16.90 -3.03
N ASN A 447 -17.13 16.82 -4.33
CA ASN A 447 -17.10 17.97 -5.24
C ASN A 447 -18.06 19.10 -4.86
N HIS A 448 -19.16 18.79 -4.16
CA HIS A 448 -20.11 19.76 -3.63
C HIS A 448 -19.60 20.47 -2.38
N LYS A 449 -18.38 20.18 -1.88
CA LYS A 449 -17.77 20.81 -0.72
C LYS A 449 -18.67 20.73 0.53
N PRO A 450 -18.97 19.51 1.01
CA PRO A 450 -19.87 19.32 2.14
C PRO A 450 -19.36 20.08 3.37
N GLN A 451 -20.24 20.90 3.96
CA GLN A 451 -19.92 21.74 5.11
C GLN A 451 -20.18 21.00 6.43
N ASP A 452 -19.43 21.32 7.47
CA ASP A 452 -19.66 20.76 8.81
C ASP A 452 -20.98 21.28 9.41
N TRP A 453 -21.84 20.38 9.88
CA TRP A 453 -23.15 20.74 10.43
C TRP A 453 -23.04 21.59 11.70
N ALA A 454 -22.01 21.33 12.52
CA ALA A 454 -21.76 22.09 13.74
C ALA A 454 -20.99 23.39 13.49
N LYS A 455 -20.40 23.56 12.32
CA LYS A 455 -19.60 24.72 11.92
C LYS A 455 -19.86 25.07 10.45
N PRO A 456 -21.02 25.72 10.15
CA PRO A 456 -21.31 26.20 8.81
C PRO A 456 -20.12 26.99 8.21
N HIS A 457 -20.01 27.01 6.89
CA HIS A 457 -18.90 27.59 6.12
C HIS A 457 -17.53 26.92 6.28
N ARG A 458 -17.46 25.78 6.95
CA ARG A 458 -16.25 24.94 6.99
C ARG A 458 -16.44 23.66 6.17
N ASP A 459 -15.57 23.47 5.18
CA ASP A 459 -15.57 22.25 4.38
C ASP A 459 -15.10 21.07 5.22
N VAL A 460 -15.91 20.01 5.32
CA VAL A 460 -15.56 18.76 6.02
C VAL A 460 -14.35 18.08 5.37
N LEU A 461 -14.20 18.19 4.06
CA LEU A 461 -13.12 17.57 3.29
C LEU A 461 -11.96 18.54 3.00
N SER A 462 -11.77 19.57 3.84
CA SER A 462 -10.62 20.48 3.71
C SER A 462 -9.34 19.85 4.24
N ASP A 463 -8.17 20.36 3.78
CA ASP A 463 -6.86 19.91 4.27
C ASP A 463 -6.71 20.12 5.78
N VAL A 464 -7.39 21.13 6.35
CA VAL A 464 -7.41 21.39 7.79
C VAL A 464 -8.01 20.20 8.56
N TYR A 465 -9.11 19.62 8.08
CA TYR A 465 -9.71 18.44 8.72
C TYR A 465 -8.85 17.20 8.61
N TYR A 466 -8.12 17.02 7.50
CA TYR A 466 -7.21 15.88 7.35
C TYR A 466 -5.98 15.98 8.25
N LEU A 467 -5.59 17.18 8.68
CA LEU A 467 -4.47 17.40 9.62
C LEU A 467 -4.91 17.30 11.09
N LEU A 468 -6.20 17.44 11.38
CA LEU A 468 -6.74 17.35 12.72
C LEU A 468 -6.95 15.88 13.15
N THR A 469 -7.07 15.67 14.46
CA THR A 469 -7.57 14.41 15.02
C THR A 469 -9.02 14.12 14.65
N ASP A 470 -9.78 15.15 14.30
CA ASP A 470 -11.17 15.10 13.86
C ASP A 470 -11.25 14.86 12.35
N LYS A 471 -11.16 13.60 11.94
CA LYS A 471 -11.17 13.21 10.52
C LYS A 471 -12.58 13.13 9.95
N PRO A 472 -12.76 13.42 8.63
CA PRO A 472 -14.03 13.20 7.94
C PRO A 472 -14.46 11.73 8.01
N ASN A 473 -15.72 11.51 8.32
CA ASN A 473 -16.34 10.18 8.39
C ASN A 473 -17.57 10.11 7.49
N LEU A 474 -17.85 8.90 7.00
CA LEU A 474 -19.13 8.58 6.38
C LEU A 474 -20.14 8.28 7.48
N HIS A 475 -21.26 8.99 7.50
CA HIS A 475 -22.29 8.87 8.51
C HIS A 475 -23.65 8.58 7.88
N HIS A 476 -24.45 7.71 8.52
CA HIS A 476 -25.84 7.49 8.13
C HIS A 476 -26.71 8.65 8.58
N ILE A 477 -27.41 9.29 7.65
CA ILE A 477 -28.34 10.38 7.94
C ILE A 477 -29.52 9.85 8.76
N PHE A 478 -30.07 8.69 8.36
CA PHE A 478 -30.95 7.88 9.20
C PHE A 478 -30.13 6.77 9.84
N PRO A 479 -29.82 6.85 11.14
CA PRO A 479 -29.02 5.83 11.81
C PRO A 479 -29.63 4.43 11.69
N VAL A 480 -28.79 3.42 11.46
CA VAL A 480 -29.25 2.04 11.21
C VAL A 480 -30.08 1.48 12.37
N ASN A 481 -29.70 1.80 13.61
CA ASN A 481 -30.46 1.36 14.79
C ASN A 481 -31.81 2.06 14.89
N PHE A 482 -31.88 3.35 14.53
CA PHE A 482 -33.13 4.08 14.46
C PHE A 482 -34.09 3.47 13.43
N ILE A 483 -33.59 3.16 12.21
CA ILE A 483 -34.38 2.53 11.15
C ILE A 483 -34.96 1.18 11.63
N LYS A 484 -34.14 0.35 12.28
CA LYS A 484 -34.59 -0.95 12.83
C LYS A 484 -35.70 -0.84 13.88
N GLN A 485 -35.63 0.19 14.71
CA GLN A 485 -36.59 0.42 15.79
C GLN A 485 -37.90 1.04 15.30
N SER A 486 -37.81 1.96 14.32
CA SER A 486 -38.95 2.71 13.79
C SER A 486 -39.73 1.96 12.70
N GLY A 487 -39.15 0.92 12.10
CA GLY A 487 -39.79 0.16 11.03
C GLY A 487 -40.01 0.93 9.71
N ILE A 488 -39.32 2.05 9.51
CA ILE A 488 -39.56 2.96 8.38
C ILE A 488 -38.95 2.49 7.05
N ALA A 489 -38.11 1.43 7.04
CA ALA A 489 -37.49 0.92 5.82
C ALA A 489 -37.01 -0.53 5.97
N SER A 490 -36.71 -1.15 4.81
CA SER A 490 -36.01 -2.43 4.76
C SER A 490 -34.50 -2.28 5.03
N HIS A 491 -33.82 -3.35 5.45
CA HIS A 491 -32.38 -3.35 5.68
C HIS A 491 -31.54 -2.95 4.46
N ILE A 492 -32.07 -3.20 3.25
CA ILE A 492 -31.35 -2.92 1.99
C ILE A 492 -31.19 -1.42 1.76
N GLU A 493 -32.13 -0.62 2.20
CA GLU A 493 -32.10 0.84 2.02
C GLU A 493 -31.22 1.55 3.06
N SER A 494 -31.05 0.97 4.25
CA SER A 494 -30.29 1.59 5.33
C SER A 494 -28.82 1.83 4.98
N ASP A 495 -28.20 0.94 4.22
CA ASP A 495 -26.78 1.00 3.82
C ASP A 495 -26.56 1.66 2.45
N SER A 496 -27.64 2.21 1.84
CA SER A 496 -27.53 2.98 0.61
C SER A 496 -26.62 4.20 0.79
N LEU A 497 -25.79 4.50 -0.21
CA LEU A 497 -25.03 5.76 -0.26
C LEU A 497 -25.94 7.00 -0.25
N MET A 498 -27.20 6.82 -0.62
CA MET A 498 -28.21 7.89 -0.51
C MET A 498 -28.55 8.20 0.96
N ASN A 499 -28.23 7.32 1.89
CA ASN A 499 -28.34 7.54 3.34
C ASN A 499 -27.02 7.98 4.00
N ILE A 500 -25.97 8.28 3.22
CA ILE A 500 -24.63 8.59 3.72
C ILE A 500 -24.27 10.06 3.49
N ALA A 501 -23.66 10.70 4.50
CA ALA A 501 -23.07 12.04 4.40
C ALA A 501 -21.62 12.05 4.92
N TYR A 502 -20.81 13.00 4.44
CA TYR A 502 -19.50 13.29 5.04
C TYR A 502 -19.70 14.20 6.26
N LEU A 503 -19.32 13.75 7.43
CA LEU A 503 -19.32 14.55 8.64
C LEU A 503 -17.96 14.52 9.34
N SER A 504 -17.71 15.49 10.20
CA SER A 504 -16.59 15.41 11.13
C SER A 504 -16.82 14.30 12.14
N GLN A 505 -15.75 13.71 12.66
CA GLN A 505 -15.85 12.64 13.66
C GLN A 505 -16.59 13.10 14.92
N ILE A 506 -16.38 14.34 15.35
CA ILE A 506 -17.03 14.92 16.53
C ILE A 506 -18.54 15.05 16.29
N THR A 507 -18.94 15.56 15.13
CA THR A 507 -20.36 15.69 14.76
C THR A 507 -21.02 14.32 14.68
N ASN A 508 -20.36 13.35 14.04
CA ASN A 508 -20.83 11.98 13.97
C ASN A 508 -21.05 11.34 15.35
N LEU A 509 -20.12 11.51 16.29
CA LEU A 509 -20.25 10.99 17.65
C LEU A 509 -21.41 11.65 18.43
N LYS A 510 -21.68 12.92 18.21
CA LYS A 510 -22.80 13.63 18.83
C LYS A 510 -24.16 13.16 18.31
N ILE A 511 -24.27 12.90 17.03
CA ILE A 511 -25.48 12.38 16.39
C ILE A 511 -25.75 10.96 16.85
N SER A 512 -24.75 10.06 16.81
CA SER A 512 -24.87 8.65 17.22
C SER A 512 -26.10 7.97 16.59
N ASP A 513 -26.98 7.37 17.41
CA ASP A 513 -28.20 6.65 17.00
C ASP A 513 -29.48 7.47 17.19
N LYS A 514 -29.37 8.78 17.38
CA LYS A 514 -30.51 9.64 17.62
C LYS A 514 -31.48 9.68 16.43
N ASN A 515 -32.73 9.94 16.71
CA ASN A 515 -33.75 10.23 15.70
C ASN A 515 -33.28 11.42 14.83
N PRO A 516 -33.34 11.35 13.50
CA PRO A 516 -33.00 12.47 12.63
C PRO A 516 -33.76 13.77 12.94
N LEU A 517 -35.02 13.66 13.35
CA LEU A 517 -35.82 14.83 13.71
C LEU A 517 -35.27 15.55 14.95
N ASP A 518 -34.71 14.79 15.92
CA ASP A 518 -34.19 15.37 17.16
C ASP A 518 -32.81 15.97 16.96
N TYR A 519 -31.89 15.24 16.32
CA TYR A 519 -30.53 15.74 16.17
C TYR A 519 -30.45 16.94 15.20
N LEU A 520 -31.33 17.02 14.19
CA LEU A 520 -31.36 18.19 13.30
C LEU A 520 -31.76 19.45 14.04
N LYS A 521 -32.64 19.38 15.05
CA LYS A 521 -32.99 20.50 15.92
C LYS A 521 -31.80 21.01 16.75
N GLU A 522 -30.84 20.14 17.07
CA GLU A 522 -29.61 20.53 17.77
C GLU A 522 -28.66 21.39 16.90
N TYR A 523 -28.83 21.35 15.58
CA TYR A 523 -28.07 22.14 14.59
C TYR A 523 -28.93 23.23 13.94
N ASP A 524 -30.05 23.63 14.56
CA ASP A 524 -30.97 24.65 14.03
C ASP A 524 -30.27 26.02 13.95
N ASP A 525 -29.60 26.25 12.85
CA ASP A 525 -28.87 27.45 12.46
C ASP A 525 -29.51 27.98 11.18
N PRO A 526 -29.59 29.31 10.98
CA PRO A 526 -30.11 29.90 9.72
C PRO A 526 -29.44 29.32 8.45
N ASP A 527 -28.19 28.86 8.57
CA ASP A 527 -27.43 28.30 7.46
C ASP A 527 -27.62 26.78 7.27
N LEU A 528 -28.37 26.09 8.15
CA LEU A 528 -28.53 24.63 8.10
C LEU A 528 -29.02 24.13 6.74
N GLU A 529 -29.96 24.80 6.13
CA GLU A 529 -30.48 24.46 4.81
C GLU A 529 -29.36 24.49 3.74
N THR A 530 -28.54 25.54 3.76
CA THR A 530 -27.37 25.68 2.88
C THR A 530 -26.36 24.57 3.14
N VAL A 531 -26.13 24.22 4.40
CA VAL A 531 -25.26 23.12 4.81
C VAL A 531 -25.78 21.80 4.25
N LEU A 532 -27.07 21.48 4.41
CA LEU A 532 -27.67 20.24 3.88
C LEU A 532 -27.59 20.18 2.35
N CYS A 533 -27.85 21.29 1.66
CA CYS A 533 -27.71 21.41 0.21
C CYS A 533 -26.26 21.11 -0.25
N SER A 534 -25.23 21.53 0.53
CA SER A 534 -23.83 21.21 0.23
C SER A 534 -23.53 19.71 0.26
N HIS A 535 -24.34 18.91 0.94
CA HIS A 535 -24.28 17.45 1.00
C HIS A 535 -25.22 16.76 0.01
N LEU A 536 -25.92 17.50 -0.84
CA LEU A 536 -27.05 16.99 -1.65
C LEU A 536 -28.08 16.26 -0.78
N ILE A 537 -28.37 16.77 0.40
CA ILE A 537 -29.40 16.27 1.31
C ILE A 537 -30.72 17.00 1.02
N PRO A 538 -31.82 16.28 0.73
CA PRO A 538 -33.12 16.89 0.49
C PRO A 538 -33.61 17.69 1.69
N THR A 539 -34.08 18.94 1.46
CA THR A 539 -34.57 19.81 2.53
C THR A 539 -35.87 19.34 3.16
N ILE A 540 -36.57 18.40 2.55
CA ILE A 540 -37.76 17.74 3.10
C ILE A 540 -37.55 17.20 4.52
N ILE A 541 -36.32 16.80 4.87
CA ILE A 541 -36.00 16.32 6.22
C ILE A 541 -36.13 17.44 7.28
N LEU A 542 -35.93 18.70 6.90
CA LEU A 542 -36.17 19.87 7.77
C LEU A 542 -37.67 20.11 8.01
N GLU A 543 -38.50 19.90 6.98
CA GLU A 543 -39.95 19.99 7.14
C GLU A 543 -40.44 18.93 8.12
N TRP A 544 -39.95 17.71 8.01
CA TRP A 544 -40.26 16.64 8.96
C TRP A 544 -39.77 16.96 10.38
N SER A 545 -38.58 17.53 10.51
CA SER A 545 -38.04 17.94 11.80
C SER A 545 -38.86 19.06 12.44
N ARG A 546 -39.34 20.04 11.66
CA ARG A 546 -40.18 21.15 12.14
C ARG A 546 -41.60 20.70 12.54
N THR A 547 -42.16 19.71 11.84
CA THR A 547 -43.49 19.14 12.15
C THR A 547 -43.43 18.01 13.18
N ASP A 548 -42.23 17.59 13.57
CA ASP A 548 -41.97 16.48 14.48
C ASP A 548 -42.65 15.16 14.05
N ALA A 549 -42.77 14.94 12.75
CA ALA A 549 -43.42 13.78 12.17
C ALA A 549 -42.68 13.21 10.97
N LEU A 550 -42.46 11.90 10.99
CA LEU A 550 -41.97 11.14 9.84
C LEU A 550 -43.17 10.53 9.09
N PRO A 551 -43.24 10.70 7.76
CA PRO A 551 -44.25 10.01 6.96
C PRO A 551 -43.97 8.50 6.95
N GLU A 552 -45.00 7.74 6.61
CA GLU A 552 -44.84 6.34 6.26
C GLU A 552 -43.82 6.21 5.11
N HIS A 553 -42.88 5.27 5.19
CA HIS A 553 -41.79 5.10 4.21
C HIS A 553 -40.85 6.32 4.06
N ALA A 554 -40.63 7.09 5.14
CA ALA A 554 -39.80 8.30 5.15
C ALA A 554 -38.42 8.10 4.50
N LEU A 555 -37.71 6.98 4.80
CA LEU A 555 -36.41 6.70 4.22
C LEU A 555 -36.47 6.49 2.71
N THR A 556 -37.49 5.79 2.20
CA THR A 556 -37.69 5.59 0.77
C THR A 556 -37.92 6.92 0.05
N ILE A 557 -38.77 7.77 0.61
CA ILE A 557 -39.01 9.13 0.07
C ILE A 557 -37.71 9.95 0.06
N PHE A 558 -36.99 9.93 1.16
CA PHE A 558 -35.72 10.64 1.28
C PHE A 558 -34.68 10.17 0.24
N ILE A 559 -34.53 8.84 0.07
CA ILE A 559 -33.62 8.25 -0.92
C ILE A 559 -34.01 8.66 -2.34
N GLU A 560 -35.29 8.63 -2.70
CA GLU A 560 -35.78 9.05 -4.01
C GLU A 560 -35.47 10.52 -4.31
N GLU A 561 -35.76 11.40 -3.37
CA GLU A 561 -35.45 12.82 -3.52
C GLU A 561 -33.95 13.07 -3.66
N ARG A 562 -33.14 12.35 -2.87
CA ARG A 562 -31.69 12.48 -2.96
C ARG A 562 -31.10 11.96 -4.26
N VAL A 563 -31.66 10.87 -4.82
CA VAL A 563 -31.30 10.40 -6.17
C VAL A 563 -31.60 11.46 -7.21
N ASN A 564 -32.76 12.14 -7.13
CA ASN A 564 -33.11 13.20 -8.04
C ASN A 564 -32.13 14.38 -7.96
N LEU A 565 -31.77 14.82 -6.74
CA LEU A 565 -30.75 15.87 -6.53
C LEU A 565 -29.38 15.47 -7.09
N LEU A 566 -28.97 14.23 -6.88
CA LEU A 566 -27.71 13.71 -7.43
C LEU A 566 -27.70 13.74 -8.97
N LEU A 567 -28.80 13.31 -9.60
CA LEU A 567 -28.92 13.31 -11.05
C LEU A 567 -28.95 14.74 -11.62
N GLU A 568 -29.59 15.66 -10.92
CA GLU A 568 -29.57 17.09 -11.30
C GLU A 568 -28.16 17.68 -11.19
N ALA A 569 -27.47 17.43 -10.07
CA ALA A 569 -26.09 17.83 -9.89
C ALA A 569 -25.19 17.28 -11.00
N LEU A 570 -25.39 16.02 -11.39
CA LEU A 570 -24.64 15.41 -12.49
C LEU A 570 -24.95 16.07 -13.85
N ARG A 571 -26.21 16.44 -14.15
CA ARG A 571 -26.57 17.18 -15.37
C ARG A 571 -25.81 18.50 -15.47
N LEU A 572 -25.70 19.24 -14.36
CA LEU A 572 -24.93 20.47 -14.31
C LEU A 572 -23.44 20.25 -14.58
N LYS A 573 -22.85 19.13 -14.11
CA LYS A 573 -21.44 18.81 -14.38
C LYS A 573 -21.19 18.40 -15.82
N LEU A 574 -22.16 17.78 -16.47
CA LEU A 574 -22.05 17.31 -17.85
C LEU A 574 -22.34 18.41 -18.89
N ASP A 575 -23.03 19.48 -18.52
CA ASP A 575 -23.23 20.71 -19.30
C ASP A 575 -23.33 20.47 -20.83
N GLY A 576 -24.53 20.08 -21.30
CA GLY A 576 -24.82 19.82 -22.70
C GLY A 576 -24.59 18.35 -23.14
N ILE A 577 -24.12 17.45 -22.25
CA ILE A 577 -24.12 16.01 -22.51
C ILE A 577 -25.39 15.41 -21.90
N GLU A 578 -26.26 14.89 -22.74
CA GLU A 578 -27.52 14.31 -22.30
C GLU A 578 -27.35 12.87 -21.82
N PHE A 579 -28.14 12.48 -20.84
CA PHE A 579 -28.31 11.09 -20.43
C PHE A 579 -29.79 10.79 -20.14
N ASN A 580 -30.19 9.56 -20.47
CA ASN A 580 -31.51 9.05 -20.13
C ASN A 580 -31.46 8.41 -18.75
N VAL A 581 -32.52 8.58 -17.99
CA VAL A 581 -32.71 7.92 -16.70
C VAL A 581 -33.77 6.85 -16.86
N PHE A 582 -33.42 5.60 -16.56
CA PHE A 582 -34.37 4.49 -16.53
C PHE A 582 -34.35 3.81 -15.17
N ASP A 583 -35.39 3.07 -14.83
CA ASP A 583 -35.52 2.35 -13.58
C ASP A 583 -35.79 0.85 -13.86
N MET A 584 -34.79 0.00 -13.64
CA MET A 584 -34.93 -1.45 -13.79
C MET A 584 -35.78 -2.11 -12.72
N GLY A 585 -36.08 -1.41 -11.61
CA GLY A 585 -36.96 -1.93 -10.54
C GLY A 585 -38.41 -2.10 -10.93
N ASN A 586 -38.87 -1.42 -12.02
CA ASN A 586 -40.24 -1.47 -12.49
C ASN A 586 -40.48 -2.49 -13.63
N ARG A 587 -39.49 -3.32 -14.00
CA ARG A 587 -39.63 -4.30 -15.13
C ARG A 587 -40.06 -5.72 -14.72
N THR A 588 -40.40 -5.97 -13.45
CA THR A 588 -40.70 -7.33 -12.96
C THR A 588 -42.15 -7.77 -13.11
N ASP A 589 -43.06 -6.99 -13.72
CA ASP A 589 -44.49 -7.38 -13.77
C ASP A 589 -45.06 -7.74 -15.16
N ASN A 590 -44.23 -7.95 -16.20
CA ASN A 590 -44.78 -8.27 -17.54
C ASN A 590 -44.10 -9.44 -18.29
N ILE A 591 -43.61 -10.47 -17.59
CA ILE A 591 -43.09 -11.70 -18.26
C ILE A 591 -43.99 -12.94 -18.01
N TYR A 592 -45.15 -12.80 -17.36
CA TYR A 592 -46.16 -13.86 -17.28
C TYR A 592 -47.55 -13.29 -17.56
N SER A 593 -47.81 -13.05 -18.84
CA SER A 593 -49.16 -13.03 -19.39
C SER A 593 -49.14 -13.65 -20.79
#